data_90410531955377323cf441a853579956
#
_entry.id   90410531955377323cf441a853579956
#
_cell.length_a   1.000
_cell.length_b   1.000
_cell.length_c   1.000
_cell.angle_alpha   90.00
_cell.angle_beta   90.00
_cell.angle_gamma   90.00
#
_symmetry.space_group_name_H-M   'P 1'
#
loop_
_entity.id
_entity.type
_entity.pdbx_description
1 polymer ?
#
loop_
_entity_poly.entity_id
_entity_poly.type
_entity_poly.pdbx_seq_one_letter_code
_entity_poly.pdbx_strand_id
1 'polypeptide(L)'
;SKQAHITASKLMDYNVDYALINRKMFDVKSKGRLKVEQYLSSSMEYYLDDRCAMITITQEIIDKSGMEAAEFEGIASLTLQVEGVEVGVTVKQREENVYKISMRSSNYVDVSALCQKFGGGGHIKAAGCQINGTLDEVKKKLVNAANQAIEEAK
;
A
#
# COMPACT_ATOMS: atom_id res chain seq x y z
N SER A 1 9.15 -1.78 -18.69
CA SER A 1 10.45 -1.80 -19.40
C SER A 1 10.24 -2.13 -20.87
N LYS A 2 11.19 -1.73 -21.75
CA LYS A 2 11.16 -2.09 -23.17
C LYS A 2 10.99 -3.61 -23.38
N GLN A 3 11.68 -4.41 -22.59
CA GLN A 3 11.60 -5.87 -22.69
C GLN A 3 10.20 -6.40 -22.37
N ALA A 4 9.49 -5.83 -21.39
CA ALA A 4 8.13 -6.22 -21.07
C ALA A 4 7.16 -5.97 -22.25
N HIS A 5 7.30 -4.85 -22.95
CA HIS A 5 6.48 -4.55 -24.14
C HIS A 5 6.79 -5.49 -25.30
N ILE A 6 8.07 -5.83 -25.54
CA ILE A 6 8.45 -6.83 -26.55
C ILE A 6 7.85 -8.19 -26.23
N THR A 7 7.90 -8.61 -24.95
CA THR A 7 7.31 -9.88 -24.52
C THR A 7 5.80 -9.86 -24.69
N ALA A 8 5.12 -8.79 -24.28
CA ALA A 8 3.68 -8.65 -24.46
C ALA A 8 3.27 -8.70 -25.93
N SER A 9 4.01 -8.02 -26.82
CA SER A 9 3.78 -8.07 -28.26
C SER A 9 3.86 -9.51 -28.82
N LYS A 10 4.89 -10.26 -28.42
CA LYS A 10 5.03 -11.67 -28.82
C LYS A 10 3.90 -12.55 -28.31
N LEU A 11 3.39 -12.28 -27.10
CA LEU A 11 2.26 -13.03 -26.53
C LEU A 11 0.95 -12.81 -27.32
N MET A 12 0.80 -11.66 -27.98
CA MET A 12 -0.37 -11.38 -28.82
C MET A 12 -0.44 -12.30 -30.04
N ASP A 13 0.68 -12.86 -30.52
CA ASP A 13 0.73 -13.80 -31.63
C ASP A 13 0.09 -15.16 -31.30
N TYR A 14 -0.15 -15.47 -30.01
CA TYR A 14 -0.68 -16.76 -29.53
C TYR A 14 -2.20 -16.80 -29.33
N ASN A 15 -2.96 -15.95 -30.00
CA ASN A 15 -4.43 -15.89 -29.89
C ASN A 15 -4.94 -15.78 -28.44
N VAL A 16 -4.24 -15.03 -27.62
CA VAL A 16 -4.60 -14.78 -26.22
C VAL A 16 -5.68 -13.70 -26.15
N ASP A 17 -6.76 -13.95 -25.42
CA ASP A 17 -7.76 -12.92 -25.15
C ASP A 17 -7.22 -11.91 -24.13
N TYR A 18 -6.41 -10.96 -24.63
CA TYR A 18 -5.82 -9.90 -23.81
C TYR A 18 -6.87 -8.95 -23.22
N ALA A 19 -8.01 -8.77 -23.90
CA ALA A 19 -9.09 -7.93 -23.39
C ALA A 19 -9.72 -8.55 -22.13
N LEU A 20 -9.98 -9.88 -22.16
CA LEU A 20 -10.47 -10.62 -21.00
C LEU A 20 -9.46 -10.61 -19.84
N ILE A 21 -8.17 -10.80 -20.15
CA ILE A 21 -7.09 -10.77 -19.15
C ILE A 21 -7.03 -9.40 -18.50
N ASN A 22 -6.96 -8.33 -19.30
CA ASN A 22 -6.91 -6.96 -18.79
C ASN A 22 -8.11 -6.67 -17.90
N ARG A 23 -9.31 -6.99 -18.37
CA ARG A 23 -10.55 -6.81 -17.59
C ARG A 23 -10.51 -7.53 -16.25
N LYS A 24 -10.09 -8.82 -16.25
CA LYS A 24 -10.01 -9.62 -15.01
C LYS A 24 -8.94 -9.13 -14.04
N MET A 25 -7.81 -8.66 -14.56
CA MET A 25 -6.69 -8.24 -13.72
C MET A 25 -6.84 -6.81 -13.18
N PHE A 26 -7.47 -5.91 -13.92
CA PHE A 26 -7.44 -4.48 -13.60
C PHE A 26 -8.82 -3.83 -13.40
N ASP A 27 -9.86 -4.30 -14.09
CA ASP A 27 -11.15 -3.62 -14.10
C ASP A 27 -12.16 -4.24 -13.14
N VAL A 28 -12.15 -5.58 -12.99
CA VAL A 28 -13.16 -6.29 -12.19
C VAL A 28 -12.66 -6.49 -10.77
N LYS A 29 -13.45 -6.00 -9.81
CA LYS A 29 -13.22 -6.19 -8.38
C LYS A 29 -14.41 -6.92 -7.76
N SER A 30 -14.16 -7.69 -6.70
CA SER A 30 -15.24 -8.27 -5.91
C SER A 30 -16.05 -7.19 -5.19
N LYS A 31 -17.30 -7.50 -4.82
CA LYS A 31 -18.12 -6.57 -4.01
C LYS A 31 -17.47 -6.28 -2.66
N GLY A 32 -16.80 -7.27 -2.06
CA GLY A 32 -16.05 -7.12 -0.82
C GLY A 32 -14.91 -6.10 -1.00
N ARG A 33 -14.12 -6.27 -2.06
CA ARG A 33 -13.03 -5.36 -2.41
C ARG A 33 -13.51 -3.91 -2.56
N LEU A 34 -14.59 -3.67 -3.30
CA LEU A 34 -15.14 -2.32 -3.50
C LEU A 34 -15.59 -1.69 -2.18
N LYS A 35 -16.25 -2.44 -1.30
CA LYS A 35 -16.66 -1.95 0.03
C LYS A 35 -15.48 -1.57 0.90
N VAL A 36 -14.45 -2.40 0.92
CA VAL A 36 -13.23 -2.12 1.71
C VAL A 36 -12.48 -0.90 1.15
N GLU A 37 -12.32 -0.80 -0.16
CA GLU A 37 -11.70 0.37 -0.78
C GLU A 37 -12.48 1.66 -0.49
N GLN A 38 -13.81 1.63 -0.56
CA GLN A 38 -14.67 2.77 -0.18
C GLN A 38 -14.45 3.17 1.28
N TYR A 39 -14.46 2.20 2.20
CA TYR A 39 -14.24 2.45 3.62
C TYR A 39 -12.85 3.05 3.86
N LEU A 40 -11.81 2.43 3.31
CA LEU A 40 -10.43 2.87 3.49
C LEU A 40 -10.18 4.25 2.86
N SER A 41 -10.80 4.55 1.73
CA SER A 41 -10.71 5.87 1.11
C SER A 41 -11.37 6.95 1.97
N SER A 42 -12.54 6.65 2.57
CA SER A 42 -13.26 7.60 3.42
C SER A 42 -12.63 7.79 4.80
N SER A 43 -11.88 6.79 5.29
CA SER A 43 -11.17 6.81 6.58
C SER A 43 -9.66 7.07 6.45
N MET A 44 -9.20 7.46 5.27
CA MET A 44 -7.79 7.77 5.03
C MET A 44 -7.38 9.02 5.82
N GLU A 45 -6.27 8.90 6.52
CA GLU A 45 -5.70 9.98 7.32
C GLU A 45 -4.55 10.62 6.56
N TYR A 46 -4.45 11.95 6.63
CA TYR A 46 -3.42 12.73 5.96
C TYR A 46 -2.54 13.44 6.97
N TYR A 47 -1.24 13.49 6.70
CA TYR A 47 -0.22 14.07 7.55
C TYR A 47 0.82 14.81 6.72
N LEU A 48 1.58 15.73 7.36
CA LEU A 48 2.73 16.41 6.76
C LEU A 48 2.34 17.24 5.52
N ASP A 49 1.29 18.05 5.65
CA ASP A 49 0.72 18.85 4.56
C ASP A 49 0.36 17.95 3.36
N ASP A 50 -0.40 16.88 3.65
CA ASP A 50 -0.90 15.86 2.72
C ASP A 50 0.18 15.06 1.97
N ARG A 51 1.46 15.21 2.33
CA ARG A 51 2.55 14.43 1.72
C ARG A 51 2.63 12.98 2.23
N CYS A 52 1.95 12.67 3.32
CA CYS A 52 1.86 11.31 3.84
C CYS A 52 0.39 10.92 4.03
N ALA A 53 -0.03 9.85 3.39
CA ALA A 53 -1.36 9.26 3.56
C ALA A 53 -1.27 7.91 4.28
N MET A 54 -2.20 7.66 5.20
CA MET A 54 -2.24 6.44 5.98
C MET A 54 -3.62 5.81 5.98
N ILE A 55 -3.69 4.50 5.75
CA ILE A 55 -4.88 3.68 5.93
C ILE A 55 -4.64 2.62 7.01
N THR A 56 -5.68 2.36 7.82
CA THR A 56 -5.65 1.35 8.88
C THR A 56 -6.62 0.23 8.57
N ILE A 57 -6.13 -1.01 8.57
CA ILE A 57 -6.91 -2.22 8.35
C ILE A 57 -6.92 -3.00 9.67
N THR A 58 -8.03 -2.88 10.40
CA THR A 58 -8.24 -3.61 11.65
C THR A 58 -8.74 -5.03 11.39
N GLN A 59 -8.66 -5.89 12.40
CA GLN A 59 -9.22 -7.24 12.32
C GLN A 59 -10.73 -7.21 12.04
N GLU A 60 -11.44 -6.25 12.61
CA GLU A 60 -12.87 -6.06 12.38
C GLU A 60 -13.20 -5.81 10.89
N ILE A 61 -12.39 -4.99 10.20
CA ILE A 61 -12.55 -4.74 8.75
C ILE A 61 -12.29 -6.02 7.96
N ILE A 62 -11.27 -6.80 8.34
CA ILE A 62 -10.94 -8.06 7.70
C ILE A 62 -12.11 -9.03 7.82
N ASP A 63 -12.62 -9.22 9.03
CA ASP A 63 -13.69 -10.19 9.33
C ASP A 63 -15.02 -9.81 8.65
N LYS A 64 -15.35 -8.52 8.63
CA LYS A 64 -16.59 -8.00 8.00
C LYS A 64 -16.52 -7.90 6.48
N SER A 65 -15.34 -7.91 5.91
CA SER A 65 -15.16 -7.71 4.46
C SER A 65 -15.64 -8.89 3.62
N GLY A 66 -15.55 -10.09 4.17
CA GLY A 66 -15.75 -11.33 3.43
C GLY A 66 -14.70 -11.55 2.34
N MET A 67 -13.57 -10.80 2.39
CA MET A 67 -12.47 -10.91 1.44
C MET A 67 -11.51 -12.01 1.84
N GLU A 68 -10.98 -12.71 0.84
CA GLU A 68 -9.84 -13.59 1.04
C GLU A 68 -8.55 -12.80 1.25
N ALA A 69 -7.55 -13.43 1.89
CA ALA A 69 -6.27 -12.76 2.19
C ALA A 69 -5.58 -12.18 0.94
N ALA A 70 -5.69 -12.86 -0.20
CA ALA A 70 -5.14 -12.41 -1.48
C ALA A 70 -5.80 -11.14 -2.01
N GLU A 71 -7.08 -10.91 -1.72
CA GLU A 71 -7.80 -9.71 -2.18
C GLU A 71 -7.33 -8.43 -1.49
N PHE A 72 -6.62 -8.54 -0.35
CA PHE A 72 -5.95 -7.40 0.30
C PHE A 72 -4.62 -7.00 -0.37
N GLU A 73 -4.14 -7.80 -1.33
CA GLU A 73 -2.99 -7.40 -2.12
C GLU A 73 -3.30 -6.16 -2.96
N GLY A 74 -2.32 -5.29 -3.10
CA GLY A 74 -2.49 -4.04 -3.83
C GLY A 74 -3.24 -2.92 -3.07
N ILE A 75 -3.91 -3.19 -1.94
CA ILE A 75 -4.57 -2.12 -1.15
C ILE A 75 -3.58 -1.04 -0.71
N ALA A 76 -2.33 -1.41 -0.45
CA ALA A 76 -1.30 -0.44 -0.07
C ALA A 76 -1.05 0.65 -1.13
N SER A 77 -1.39 0.41 -2.40
CA SER A 77 -1.27 1.42 -3.45
C SER A 77 -2.38 2.47 -3.41
N LEU A 78 -3.46 2.24 -2.68
CA LEU A 78 -4.58 3.18 -2.58
C LEU A 78 -4.13 4.54 -2.04
N THR A 79 -3.21 4.54 -1.09
CA THR A 79 -2.65 5.77 -0.50
C THR A 79 -1.90 6.65 -1.50
N LEU A 80 -1.29 6.05 -2.52
CA LEU A 80 -0.57 6.79 -3.58
C LEU A 80 -1.46 7.22 -4.75
N GLN A 81 -2.76 6.91 -4.72
CA GLN A 81 -3.72 7.40 -5.73
C GLN A 81 -4.18 8.83 -5.42
N VAL A 82 -3.76 9.38 -4.29
CA VAL A 82 -4.07 10.75 -3.90
C VAL A 82 -2.97 11.68 -4.39
N GLU A 83 -3.36 12.76 -5.05
CA GLU A 83 -2.44 13.77 -5.56
C GLU A 83 -1.63 14.41 -4.42
N GLY A 84 -0.33 14.62 -4.65
CA GLY A 84 0.56 15.24 -3.66
C GLY A 84 1.15 14.29 -2.64
N VAL A 85 0.62 13.07 -2.50
CA VAL A 85 1.14 12.08 -1.55
C VAL A 85 2.49 11.54 -2.02
N GLU A 86 3.51 11.71 -1.21
CA GLU A 86 4.84 11.13 -1.42
C GLU A 86 5.00 9.79 -0.72
N VAL A 87 4.52 9.66 0.53
CA VAL A 87 4.63 8.43 1.32
C VAL A 87 3.24 7.90 1.65
N GLY A 88 2.94 6.71 1.16
CA GLY A 88 1.73 5.97 1.51
C GLY A 88 2.01 4.88 2.53
N VAL A 89 1.23 4.84 3.60
CA VAL A 89 1.37 3.89 4.71
C VAL A 89 0.11 3.06 4.86
N THR A 90 0.26 1.75 4.93
CA THR A 90 -0.81 0.82 5.31
C THR A 90 -0.44 0.15 6.63
N VAL A 91 -1.29 0.34 7.63
CA VAL A 91 -1.19 -0.29 8.96
C VAL A 91 -2.20 -1.42 9.01
N LYS A 92 -1.76 -2.67 8.95
CA LYS A 92 -2.63 -3.85 9.01
C LYS A 92 -2.44 -4.59 10.31
N GLN A 93 -3.49 -4.68 11.10
CA GLN A 93 -3.50 -5.48 12.34
C GLN A 93 -3.30 -6.96 12.03
N ARG A 94 -2.41 -7.63 12.77
CA ARG A 94 -2.16 -9.07 12.72
C ARG A 94 -2.67 -9.76 13.98
N GLU A 95 -2.35 -9.17 15.11
CA GLU A 95 -2.72 -9.61 16.45
C GLU A 95 -2.97 -8.38 17.31
N GLU A 96 -3.38 -8.56 18.55
CA GLU A 96 -3.48 -7.45 19.48
C GLU A 96 -2.13 -6.76 19.64
N ASN A 97 -2.10 -5.44 19.41
CA ASN A 97 -0.88 -4.60 19.45
C ASN A 97 0.27 -5.04 18.53
N VAL A 98 -0.02 -5.81 17.47
CA VAL A 98 0.95 -6.22 16.44
C VAL A 98 0.45 -5.82 15.07
N TYR A 99 1.24 -4.98 14.38
CA TYR A 99 0.85 -4.42 13.08
C TYR A 99 1.89 -4.73 12.00
N LYS A 100 1.42 -5.25 10.87
CA LYS A 100 2.19 -5.29 9.63
C LYS A 100 2.06 -3.94 8.95
N ILE A 101 3.19 -3.33 8.67
CA ILE A 101 3.29 -2.05 7.97
C ILE A 101 3.72 -2.31 6.53
N SER A 102 3.03 -1.67 5.60
CA SER A 102 3.46 -1.61 4.20
C SER A 102 3.60 -0.15 3.81
N MET A 103 4.76 0.21 3.28
CA MET A 103 5.06 1.56 2.83
C MET A 103 5.27 1.60 1.34
N ARG A 104 4.84 2.69 0.73
CA ARG A 104 5.02 3.00 -0.68
C ARG A 104 5.53 4.43 -0.82
N SER A 105 6.29 4.70 -1.84
CA SER A 105 6.77 6.04 -2.18
C SER A 105 6.50 6.35 -3.64
N SER A 106 6.09 7.58 -3.92
CA SER A 106 5.85 8.08 -5.27
C SER A 106 7.15 8.40 -5.99
N ASN A 107 7.94 9.34 -5.47
CA ASN A 107 9.01 9.97 -6.23
C ASN A 107 10.40 9.84 -5.60
N TYR A 108 10.64 10.36 -4.41
CA TYR A 108 12.00 10.60 -3.92
C TYR A 108 12.33 9.92 -2.59
N VAL A 109 11.34 9.54 -1.76
CA VAL A 109 11.61 8.91 -0.47
C VAL A 109 12.01 7.44 -0.63
N ASP A 110 13.06 7.03 0.09
CA ASP A 110 13.45 5.63 0.23
C ASP A 110 12.70 4.98 1.41
N VAL A 111 11.58 4.33 1.11
CA VAL A 111 10.81 3.63 2.15
C VAL A 111 11.46 2.33 2.63
N SER A 112 12.45 1.80 1.90
CA SER A 112 13.24 0.65 2.39
C SER A 112 14.13 1.06 3.56
N ALA A 113 14.87 2.16 3.43
CA ALA A 113 15.68 2.72 4.50
C ALA A 113 14.82 3.08 5.73
N LEU A 114 13.60 3.61 5.49
CA LEU A 114 12.64 3.90 6.55
C LEU A 114 12.20 2.63 7.30
N CYS A 115 11.81 1.58 6.57
CA CYS A 115 11.39 0.31 7.18
C CYS A 115 12.54 -0.40 7.91
N GLN A 116 13.80 -0.25 7.48
CA GLN A 116 14.98 -0.81 8.16
C GLN A 116 15.12 -0.27 9.58
N LYS A 117 14.74 0.99 9.86
CA LYS A 117 14.71 1.56 11.23
C LYS A 117 13.80 0.77 12.18
N PHE A 118 12.86 -0.01 11.64
CA PHE A 118 11.92 -0.88 12.37
C PHE A 118 12.21 -2.38 12.17
N GLY A 119 13.40 -2.74 11.71
CA GLY A 119 13.78 -4.14 11.51
C GLY A 119 13.15 -4.80 10.27
N GLY A 120 12.60 -4.00 9.38
CA GLY A 120 12.04 -4.46 8.10
C GLY A 120 12.95 -4.18 6.91
N GLY A 121 12.36 -4.05 5.72
CA GLY A 121 13.09 -3.74 4.49
C GLY A 121 12.22 -3.95 3.25
N GLY A 122 12.86 -3.89 2.09
CA GLY A 122 12.19 -4.06 0.79
C GLY A 122 12.92 -3.31 -0.32
N HIS A 123 12.16 -2.83 -1.28
CA HIS A 123 12.66 -1.98 -2.36
C HIS A 123 12.49 -0.49 -1.99
N ILE A 124 13.26 0.37 -2.64
CA ILE A 124 13.21 1.84 -2.44
C ILE A 124 11.77 2.38 -2.49
N LYS A 125 10.93 1.88 -3.40
CA LYS A 125 9.54 2.33 -3.59
C LYS A 125 8.47 1.46 -2.91
N ALA A 126 8.86 0.35 -2.31
CA ALA A 126 7.92 -0.60 -1.71
C ALA A 126 8.62 -1.43 -0.63
N ALA A 127 8.32 -1.16 0.61
CA ALA A 127 8.93 -1.83 1.75
C ALA A 127 7.90 -2.16 2.83
N GLY A 128 8.30 -2.95 3.81
CA GLY A 128 7.45 -3.31 4.92
C GLY A 128 8.23 -3.67 6.17
N CYS A 129 7.57 -3.55 7.30
CA CYS A 129 8.09 -3.94 8.60
C CYS A 129 6.95 -4.43 9.51
N GLN A 130 7.28 -4.85 10.69
CA GLN A 130 6.32 -5.13 11.76
C GLN A 130 6.63 -4.22 12.95
N ILE A 131 5.59 -3.65 13.54
CA ILE A 131 5.73 -2.78 14.72
C ILE A 131 4.76 -3.26 15.79
N ASN A 132 5.26 -3.35 17.02
CA ASN A 132 4.48 -3.66 18.20
C ASN A 132 4.20 -2.38 19.00
N GLY A 133 3.01 -2.31 19.61
CA GLY A 133 2.54 -1.19 20.41
C GLY A 133 1.07 -0.90 20.17
N THR A 134 0.51 0.07 20.85
CA THR A 134 -0.85 0.53 20.58
C THR A 134 -0.93 1.16 19.19
N LEU A 135 -2.11 1.19 18.58
CA LEU A 135 -2.30 1.78 17.24
C LEU A 135 -1.80 3.22 17.18
N ASP A 136 -2.08 4.02 18.20
CA ASP A 136 -1.68 5.43 18.27
C ASP A 136 -0.15 5.60 18.37
N GLU A 137 0.52 4.74 19.15
CA GLU A 137 1.99 4.74 19.21
C GLU A 137 2.62 4.36 17.88
N VAL A 138 2.05 3.35 17.21
CA VAL A 138 2.50 2.90 15.89
C VAL A 138 2.33 4.03 14.87
N LYS A 139 1.15 4.66 14.80
CA LYS A 139 0.90 5.80 13.91
C LYS A 139 1.87 6.95 14.14
N LYS A 140 2.09 7.35 15.39
CA LYS A 140 3.04 8.42 15.75
C LYS A 140 4.47 8.10 15.30
N LYS A 141 4.95 6.86 15.54
CA LYS A 141 6.28 6.42 15.09
C LYS A 141 6.42 6.52 13.57
N LEU A 142 5.39 6.08 12.84
CA LEU A 142 5.38 6.06 11.36
C LEU A 142 5.37 7.48 10.78
N VAL A 143 4.52 8.37 11.32
CA VAL A 143 4.46 9.77 10.88
C VAL A 143 5.79 10.49 11.14
N ASN A 144 6.40 10.31 12.32
CA ASN A 144 7.69 10.90 12.63
C ASN A 144 8.80 10.40 11.70
N ALA A 145 8.82 9.10 11.41
CA ALA A 145 9.81 8.53 10.51
C ALA A 145 9.60 8.99 9.05
N ALA A 146 8.34 9.10 8.60
CA ALA A 146 8.01 9.64 7.29
C ALA A 146 8.42 11.12 7.18
N ASN A 147 8.20 11.92 8.23
CA ASN A 147 8.61 13.33 8.25
C ASN A 147 10.11 13.48 8.07
N GLN A 148 10.91 12.73 8.85
CA GLN A 148 12.35 12.74 8.72
C GLN A 148 12.81 12.38 7.30
N ALA A 149 12.25 11.29 6.74
CA ALA A 149 12.64 10.83 5.40
C ALA A 149 12.24 11.82 4.29
N ILE A 150 11.11 12.52 4.44
CA ILE A 150 10.67 13.56 3.48
C ILE A 150 11.59 14.80 3.56
N GLU A 151 12.02 15.19 4.76
CA GLU A 151 12.91 16.35 4.93
C GLU A 151 14.36 16.04 4.52
N GLU A 152 14.85 14.82 4.76
CA GLU A 152 16.20 14.38 4.35
C GLU A 152 16.33 14.22 2.82
N ALA A 153 15.23 14.04 2.10
CA ALA A 153 15.21 13.81 0.66
C ALA A 153 14.98 15.09 -0.18
N LYS A 154 14.85 16.27 0.46
CA LYS A 154 14.78 17.58 -0.19
C LYS A 154 16.18 18.11 -0.54
#